data_421427d43bf78e8c8335169908b50c75
#
_entry.id   421427d43bf78e8c8335169908b50c75
#
_cell.length_a   1.000
_cell.length_b   1.000
_cell.length_c   1.000
_cell.angle_alpha   90.00
_cell.angle_beta   90.00
_cell.angle_gamma   90.00
#
_symmetry.space_group_name_H-M   'P 1'
#
loop_
_entity.id
_entity.type
_entity.pdbx_description
1 polymer ?
#
loop_
_entity_poly.entity_id
_entity_poly.type
_entity_poly.pdbx_seq_one_letter_code
_entity_poly.pdbx_strand_id
1 'polypeptide(L)'
;MIIDTHLHPTNLVDEAWRHTGTPFNGERMLKLMDGPYMINGKPRRIDMGFIQPPPGNTGYRDGNRRGREGIRDYMAYIAELTQKYPDRFIGNFTYNPRWGPENGAAELEFHIKEYGFKMIKLHANMHGYRPDRALDWLRPAMKVCAKYGTVVLIHTGDGPFTIPTMFYPIIREFPMVNFVIAHFGIQTGGNYSFETFWMAMDTPNVYVESGWCFQARIAEFAQQLPRHKLVSGTDSPPNEPGLWLRELEMLCRPAPHGIGIDEDTLEDYLGNNIARLVGIRTSPPPRNQDEARLRLTDSYATLDTAVV
;
A
#
# COMPACT_ATOMS: atom_id res chain seq x y z
N MET A 1 -10.58 13.30 3.64
CA MET A 1 -9.24 13.36 2.99
C MET A 1 -9.02 12.07 2.21
N ILE A 2 -8.58 12.16 0.94
CA ILE A 2 -8.28 10.98 0.12
C ILE A 2 -6.76 10.79 0.10
N ILE A 3 -6.29 9.60 0.49
CA ILE A 3 -4.88 9.21 0.47
C ILE A 3 -4.73 7.97 -0.41
N ASP A 4 -4.02 8.12 -1.51
CA ASP A 4 -3.68 7.00 -2.38
C ASP A 4 -2.41 6.31 -1.90
N THR A 5 -2.49 5.03 -1.57
CA THR A 5 -1.34 4.28 -1.03
C THR A 5 -0.39 3.73 -2.09
N HIS A 6 -0.70 3.93 -3.40
CA HIS A 6 -0.02 3.19 -4.44
C HIS A 6 0.15 3.99 -5.74
N LEU A 7 1.21 4.80 -5.81
CA LEU A 7 1.53 5.63 -6.97
C LEU A 7 2.96 5.40 -7.46
N HIS A 8 3.16 5.41 -8.78
CA HIS A 8 4.43 5.12 -9.44
C HIS A 8 4.92 6.28 -10.33
N PRO A 9 5.27 7.46 -9.79
CA PRO A 9 5.91 8.48 -10.61
C PRO A 9 7.34 8.07 -10.98
N THR A 10 7.75 8.42 -12.21
CA THR A 10 9.10 8.18 -12.69
C THR A 10 9.57 9.29 -13.60
N ASN A 11 10.85 9.64 -13.53
CA ASN A 11 11.51 10.53 -14.49
C ASN A 11 12.15 9.76 -15.66
N LEU A 12 12.05 8.44 -15.64
CA LEU A 12 12.56 7.55 -16.68
C LEU A 12 11.40 7.03 -17.54
N VAL A 13 11.66 6.75 -18.80
CA VAL A 13 10.72 5.98 -19.63
C VAL A 13 10.72 4.54 -19.12
N ASP A 14 9.66 4.15 -18.45
CA ASP A 14 9.45 2.77 -18.02
C ASP A 14 8.93 1.93 -19.19
N GLU A 15 9.36 0.68 -19.27
CA GLU A 15 8.88 -0.24 -20.30
C GLU A 15 7.38 -0.54 -20.18
N ALA A 16 6.86 -0.55 -18.96
CA ALA A 16 5.44 -0.74 -18.71
C ALA A 16 4.58 0.44 -19.25
N TRP A 17 5.18 1.63 -19.38
CA TRP A 17 4.50 2.85 -19.86
C TRP A 17 4.98 3.33 -21.22
N ARG A 18 5.67 2.50 -21.99
CA ARG A 18 6.22 2.85 -23.32
C ARG A 18 5.18 3.43 -24.28
N HIS A 19 3.93 3.00 -24.17
CA HIS A 19 2.85 3.50 -25.01
C HIS A 19 2.57 5.00 -24.81
N THR A 20 3.00 5.59 -23.69
CA THR A 20 2.83 7.02 -23.45
C THR A 20 3.93 7.86 -24.09
N GLY A 21 5.06 7.27 -24.45
CA GLY A 21 6.21 7.94 -25.06
C GLY A 21 6.95 8.94 -24.16
N THR A 22 6.42 9.23 -22.96
CA THR A 22 6.98 10.19 -22.01
C THR A 22 6.96 9.65 -20.59
N PRO A 23 7.94 10.02 -19.74
CA PRO A 23 7.92 9.65 -18.32
C PRO A 23 6.63 10.14 -17.65
N PHE A 24 6.08 9.33 -16.76
CA PHE A 24 4.98 9.72 -15.89
C PHE A 24 5.56 10.33 -14.60
N ASN A 25 6.07 11.56 -14.72
CA ASN A 25 6.78 12.25 -13.65
C ASN A 25 5.86 12.76 -12.53
N GLY A 26 6.45 13.28 -11.45
CA GLY A 26 5.73 13.79 -10.30
C GLY A 26 4.74 14.90 -10.63
N GLU A 27 5.03 15.77 -11.60
CA GLU A 27 4.13 16.86 -12.01
C GLU A 27 2.90 16.35 -12.76
N ARG A 28 3.06 15.32 -13.59
CA ARG A 28 1.93 14.62 -14.22
C ARG A 28 1.10 13.87 -13.17
N MET A 29 1.77 13.25 -12.18
CA MET A 29 1.09 12.59 -11.08
C MET A 29 0.26 13.58 -10.25
N LEU A 30 0.79 14.77 -9.95
CA LEU A 30 0.04 15.82 -9.26
C LEU A 30 -1.21 16.25 -10.05
N LYS A 31 -1.09 16.45 -11.36
CA LYS A 31 -2.25 16.77 -12.21
C LYS A 31 -3.30 15.68 -12.17
N LEU A 32 -2.87 14.41 -12.16
CA LEU A 32 -3.77 13.29 -12.03
C LEU A 32 -4.45 13.28 -10.65
N MET A 33 -3.71 13.53 -9.58
CA MET A 33 -4.25 13.61 -8.22
C MET A 33 -5.23 14.80 -8.03
N ASP A 34 -5.02 15.90 -8.74
CA ASP A 34 -5.86 17.10 -8.60
C ASP A 34 -7.27 16.93 -9.17
N GLY A 35 -7.49 16.04 -10.09
CA GLY A 35 -8.80 15.74 -10.67
C GLY A 35 -9.42 16.91 -11.45
N PRO A 36 -10.63 17.39 -11.12
CA PRO A 36 -11.47 16.96 -9.98
C PRO A 36 -12.21 15.63 -10.23
N TYR A 37 -12.40 14.89 -9.16
CA TYR A 37 -13.19 13.67 -9.14
C TYR A 37 -14.52 13.88 -8.43
N MET A 38 -15.62 13.44 -9.04
CA MET A 38 -16.94 13.55 -8.41
C MET A 38 -17.21 12.33 -7.54
N ILE A 39 -17.34 12.52 -6.22
CA ILE A 39 -17.68 11.47 -5.26
C ILE A 39 -18.89 11.92 -4.47
N ASN A 40 -19.98 11.17 -4.52
CA ASN A 40 -21.27 11.51 -3.89
C ASN A 40 -21.73 12.94 -4.25
N GLY A 41 -21.58 13.34 -5.52
CA GLY A 41 -21.95 14.66 -6.00
C GLY A 41 -21.06 15.82 -5.55
N LYS A 42 -19.96 15.53 -4.85
CA LYS A 42 -19.00 16.54 -4.37
C LYS A 42 -17.70 16.44 -5.19
N PRO A 43 -17.12 17.55 -5.67
CA PRO A 43 -15.80 17.53 -6.29
C PRO A 43 -14.73 17.22 -5.23
N ARG A 44 -13.90 16.24 -5.51
CA ARG A 44 -12.81 15.81 -4.63
C ARG A 44 -11.53 15.64 -5.42
N ARG A 45 -10.42 15.61 -4.72
CA ARG A 45 -9.09 15.28 -5.27
C ARG A 45 -8.41 14.25 -4.37
N ILE A 46 -7.38 13.62 -4.88
CA ILE A 46 -6.44 12.86 -4.04
C ILE A 46 -5.56 13.87 -3.33
N ASP A 47 -5.68 13.95 -2.02
CA ASP A 47 -4.97 14.95 -1.22
C ASP A 47 -3.50 14.61 -1.04
N MET A 48 -3.21 13.34 -0.76
CA MET A 48 -1.84 12.82 -0.60
C MET A 48 -1.69 11.47 -1.31
N GLY A 49 -0.45 11.15 -1.71
CA GLY A 49 -0.13 9.87 -2.32
C GLY A 49 1.18 9.29 -1.83
N PHE A 50 1.19 7.97 -1.58
CA PHE A 50 2.42 7.24 -1.35
C PHE A 50 3.07 6.94 -2.68
N ILE A 51 4.28 7.46 -2.88
CA ILE A 51 5.02 7.36 -4.13
C ILE A 51 6.21 6.42 -4.02
N GLN A 52 6.39 5.61 -5.04
CA GLN A 52 7.46 4.64 -5.16
C GLN A 52 7.89 4.49 -6.62
N PRO A 53 9.11 4.05 -6.92
CA PRO A 53 9.50 3.76 -8.30
C PRO A 53 8.62 2.67 -8.92
N PRO A 54 8.40 2.69 -10.24
CA PRO A 54 7.79 1.57 -10.95
C PRO A 54 8.58 0.27 -10.73
N PRO A 55 7.92 -0.87 -10.48
CA PRO A 55 8.61 -2.12 -10.17
C PRO A 55 9.53 -2.62 -11.29
N GLY A 56 9.23 -2.33 -12.55
CA GLY A 56 10.07 -2.68 -13.69
C GLY A 56 11.46 -2.05 -13.63
N ASN A 57 11.59 -0.85 -13.07
CA ASN A 57 12.88 -0.18 -12.92
C ASN A 57 13.76 -0.80 -11.84
N THR A 58 13.19 -1.58 -10.91
CA THR A 58 13.88 -2.16 -9.76
C THR A 58 14.34 -3.59 -9.95
N GLY A 59 13.70 -4.32 -10.84
CA GLY A 59 13.85 -5.78 -10.91
C GLY A 59 14.83 -6.29 -11.98
N TYR A 60 14.71 -5.78 -13.18
CA TYR A 60 15.27 -6.51 -14.35
C TYR A 60 16.64 -6.05 -14.84
N ARG A 61 17.03 -4.79 -14.67
CA ARG A 61 18.18 -4.26 -15.41
C ARG A 61 19.48 -4.18 -14.62
N ASP A 62 19.50 -3.64 -13.42
CA ASP A 62 20.75 -3.38 -12.69
C ASP A 62 20.71 -3.85 -11.24
N GLY A 63 19.60 -4.44 -10.84
CA GLY A 63 19.15 -4.40 -9.48
C GLY A 63 19.91 -5.27 -8.50
N ASN A 64 20.60 -6.28 -8.98
CA ASN A 64 20.95 -7.37 -8.07
C ASN A 64 22.28 -7.17 -7.32
N ARG A 65 22.99 -6.06 -7.54
CA ARG A 65 24.27 -5.80 -6.88
C ARG A 65 24.51 -4.31 -6.62
N ARG A 66 23.47 -3.60 -6.14
CA ARG A 66 23.66 -2.21 -5.75
C ARG A 66 24.21 -2.13 -4.34
N GLY A 67 25.36 -1.48 -4.17
CA GLY A 67 25.79 -1.01 -2.86
C GLY A 67 24.84 0.08 -2.33
N ARG A 68 25.07 0.54 -1.10
CA ARG A 68 24.22 1.58 -0.46
C ARG A 68 24.04 2.84 -1.32
N GLU A 69 25.12 3.31 -1.94
CA GLU A 69 25.08 4.49 -2.82
C GLU A 69 24.15 4.29 -4.03
N GLY A 70 24.24 3.12 -4.69
CA GLY A 70 23.39 2.80 -5.82
C GLY A 70 21.91 2.66 -5.46
N ILE A 71 21.60 2.19 -4.25
CA ILE A 71 20.21 2.19 -3.74
C ILE A 71 19.73 3.62 -3.51
N ARG A 72 20.57 4.47 -2.93
CA ARG A 72 20.27 5.88 -2.68
C ARG A 72 20.02 6.63 -3.98
N ASP A 73 20.89 6.47 -4.98
CA ASP A 73 20.71 7.08 -6.30
C ASP A 73 19.40 6.64 -6.96
N TYR A 74 19.07 5.37 -6.82
CA TYR A 74 17.82 4.82 -7.34
C TYR A 74 16.58 5.43 -6.66
N MET A 75 16.64 5.67 -5.36
CA MET A 75 15.55 6.28 -4.59
C MET A 75 15.56 7.81 -4.62
N ALA A 76 16.59 8.44 -5.20
CA ALA A 76 16.82 9.90 -5.17
C ALA A 76 15.62 10.67 -5.72
N TYR A 77 15.04 10.24 -6.83
CA TYR A 77 13.89 10.92 -7.43
C TYR A 77 12.65 10.91 -6.52
N ILE A 78 12.40 9.80 -5.84
CA ILE A 78 11.29 9.72 -4.87
C ILE A 78 11.56 10.64 -3.68
N ALA A 79 12.79 10.65 -3.16
CA ALA A 79 13.19 11.56 -2.08
C ALA A 79 13.07 13.03 -2.50
N GLU A 80 13.50 13.38 -3.72
CA GLU A 80 13.32 14.74 -4.28
C GLU A 80 11.85 15.15 -4.31
N LEU A 81 10.97 14.27 -4.80
CA LEU A 81 9.54 14.57 -4.89
C LEU A 81 8.91 14.78 -3.51
N THR A 82 9.29 13.98 -2.51
CA THR A 82 8.76 14.13 -1.14
C THR A 82 9.22 15.44 -0.49
N GLN A 83 10.42 15.90 -0.78
CA GLN A 83 10.92 17.18 -0.31
C GLN A 83 10.30 18.39 -1.06
N LYS A 84 10.09 18.23 -2.37
CA LYS A 84 9.51 19.29 -3.21
C LYS A 84 8.02 19.50 -2.95
N TYR A 85 7.30 18.42 -2.60
CA TYR A 85 5.86 18.43 -2.41
C TYR A 85 5.45 17.69 -1.11
N PRO A 86 5.90 18.16 0.08
CA PRO A 86 5.74 17.44 1.34
C PRO A 86 4.28 17.26 1.78
N ASP A 87 3.38 18.15 1.33
CA ASP A 87 1.95 18.07 1.62
C ASP A 87 1.17 17.18 0.63
N ARG A 88 1.84 16.65 -0.39
CA ARG A 88 1.22 15.87 -1.45
C ARG A 88 1.80 14.47 -1.60
N PHE A 89 3.10 14.30 -1.37
CA PHE A 89 3.78 13.03 -1.55
C PHE A 89 4.41 12.51 -0.28
N ILE A 90 4.20 11.22 -0.03
CA ILE A 90 4.80 10.46 1.06
C ILE A 90 5.68 9.39 0.45
N GLY A 91 6.92 9.28 0.89
CA GLY A 91 7.86 8.31 0.34
C GLY A 91 7.54 6.88 0.74
N ASN A 92 7.57 5.99 -0.24
CA ASN A 92 7.52 4.56 -0.11
C ASN A 92 8.83 3.96 -0.66
N PHE A 93 9.60 3.29 0.21
CA PHE A 93 10.90 2.74 -0.14
C PHE A 93 10.73 1.38 -0.82
N THR A 94 11.20 1.21 -2.06
CA THR A 94 11.22 -0.10 -2.69
C THR A 94 12.38 -0.93 -2.13
N TYR A 95 12.04 -1.99 -1.40
CA TYR A 95 13.04 -2.90 -0.83
C TYR A 95 13.25 -4.11 -1.71
N ASN A 96 14.43 -4.21 -2.30
CA ASN A 96 14.86 -5.40 -3.02
C ASN A 96 15.96 -6.13 -2.22
N PRO A 97 15.67 -7.30 -1.64
CA PRO A 97 16.64 -7.99 -0.80
C PRO A 97 17.90 -8.46 -1.55
N ARG A 98 17.85 -8.51 -2.89
CA ARG A 98 19.03 -8.86 -3.70
C ARG A 98 20.08 -7.75 -3.76
N TRP A 99 19.77 -6.56 -3.30
CA TRP A 99 20.75 -5.48 -3.11
C TRP A 99 21.67 -5.69 -1.91
N GLY A 100 21.50 -6.80 -1.19
CA GLY A 100 22.07 -7.08 0.10
C GLY A 100 21.11 -6.66 1.21
N PRO A 101 20.61 -7.61 2.02
CA PRO A 101 19.59 -7.34 3.02
C PRO A 101 19.96 -6.23 4.00
N GLU A 102 21.21 -6.22 4.50
CA GLU A 102 21.69 -5.21 5.43
C GLU A 102 21.88 -3.84 4.75
N ASN A 103 22.35 -3.81 3.51
CA ASN A 103 22.47 -2.57 2.73
C ASN A 103 21.09 -1.95 2.48
N GLY A 104 20.13 -2.77 2.07
CA GLY A 104 18.74 -2.33 1.86
C GLY A 104 18.09 -1.81 3.14
N ALA A 105 18.29 -2.48 4.26
CA ALA A 105 17.79 -2.04 5.56
C ALA A 105 18.43 -0.73 6.02
N ALA A 106 19.74 -0.57 5.83
CA ALA A 106 20.44 0.67 6.18
C ALA A 106 19.98 1.86 5.34
N GLU A 107 19.73 1.66 4.05
CA GLU A 107 19.17 2.70 3.18
C GLU A 107 17.71 2.99 3.48
N LEU A 108 16.91 1.98 3.83
CA LEU A 108 15.56 2.19 4.35
C LEU A 108 15.59 3.09 5.59
N GLU A 109 16.40 2.75 6.57
CA GLU A 109 16.54 3.57 7.79
C GLU A 109 16.98 5.01 7.49
N PHE A 110 17.92 5.18 6.56
CA PHE A 110 18.34 6.50 6.08
C PHE A 110 17.16 7.28 5.51
N HIS A 111 16.37 6.69 4.59
CA HIS A 111 15.24 7.38 3.95
C HIS A 111 14.11 7.72 4.92
N ILE A 112 13.89 6.89 5.95
CA ILE A 112 12.95 7.19 7.02
C ILE A 112 13.41 8.42 7.81
N LYS A 113 14.69 8.49 8.18
CA LYS A 113 15.23 9.57 9.00
C LYS A 113 15.34 10.89 8.25
N GLU A 114 15.86 10.85 7.04
CA GLU A 114 16.18 12.05 6.27
C GLU A 114 14.98 12.60 5.50
N TYR A 115 14.10 11.73 5.01
CA TYR A 115 13.01 12.11 4.12
C TYR A 115 11.62 11.78 4.67
N GLY A 116 11.52 11.22 5.86
CA GLY A 116 10.24 10.90 6.51
C GLY A 116 9.43 9.80 5.81
N PHE A 117 10.08 8.87 5.13
CA PHE A 117 9.38 7.76 4.47
C PHE A 117 8.56 6.95 5.49
N LYS A 118 7.34 6.57 5.11
CA LYS A 118 6.37 5.92 5.99
C LYS A 118 6.02 4.49 5.60
N MET A 119 6.48 4.06 4.42
CA MET A 119 6.11 2.76 3.87
C MET A 119 7.28 2.13 3.14
N ILE A 120 7.30 0.80 3.05
CA ILE A 120 8.15 0.05 2.13
C ILE A 120 7.31 -0.77 1.17
N LYS A 121 7.79 -0.97 -0.04
CA LYS A 121 7.21 -1.86 -1.05
C LYS A 121 8.03 -3.14 -1.18
N LEU A 122 7.36 -4.28 -1.10
CA LEU A 122 7.90 -5.60 -1.47
C LEU A 122 7.27 -6.08 -2.78
N HIS A 123 8.08 -6.56 -3.70
CA HIS A 123 7.61 -7.11 -4.98
C HIS A 123 8.39 -8.38 -5.34
N ALA A 124 7.96 -9.53 -4.80
CA ALA A 124 8.73 -10.77 -4.87
C ALA A 124 8.97 -11.28 -6.30
N ASN A 125 7.98 -11.17 -7.20
CA ASN A 125 8.16 -11.57 -8.61
C ASN A 125 9.22 -10.73 -9.32
N MET A 126 9.11 -9.40 -9.25
CA MET A 126 10.06 -8.49 -9.93
C MET A 126 11.48 -8.61 -9.37
N HIS A 127 11.59 -8.90 -8.08
CA HIS A 127 12.88 -9.05 -7.40
C HIS A 127 13.38 -10.50 -7.38
N GLY A 128 12.59 -11.45 -7.86
CA GLY A 128 13.01 -12.84 -8.05
C GLY A 128 13.35 -13.60 -6.77
N TYR A 129 12.49 -13.53 -5.74
CA TYR A 129 12.66 -14.30 -4.50
C TYR A 129 11.35 -14.94 -4.04
N ARG A 130 11.44 -16.05 -3.35
CA ARG A 130 10.32 -16.71 -2.67
C ARG A 130 10.23 -16.22 -1.23
N PRO A 131 9.15 -15.52 -0.83
CA PRO A 131 9.05 -14.92 0.51
C PRO A 131 9.18 -15.93 1.65
N ASP A 132 8.53 -17.09 1.54
CA ASP A 132 8.56 -18.16 2.55
C ASP A 132 9.94 -18.85 2.69
N ARG A 133 10.86 -18.60 1.75
CA ARG A 133 12.23 -19.13 1.77
C ARG A 133 13.29 -18.05 1.94
N ALA A 134 12.90 -16.79 1.94
CA ALA A 134 13.78 -15.64 1.99
C ALA A 134 13.62 -14.84 3.30
N LEU A 135 13.23 -15.49 4.42
CA LEU A 135 12.99 -14.81 5.69
C LEU A 135 14.22 -14.04 6.17
N ASP A 136 15.42 -14.63 6.06
CA ASP A 136 16.67 -13.96 6.46
C ASP A 136 16.96 -12.71 5.62
N TRP A 137 16.47 -12.66 4.38
CA TRP A 137 16.60 -11.50 3.52
C TRP A 137 15.61 -10.38 3.87
N LEU A 138 14.46 -10.73 4.44
CA LEU A 138 13.41 -9.77 4.80
C LEU A 138 13.57 -9.24 6.23
N ARG A 139 14.08 -10.05 7.17
CA ARG A 139 14.22 -9.68 8.60
C ARG A 139 14.94 -8.36 8.85
N PRO A 140 16.05 -8.01 8.18
CA PRO A 140 16.71 -6.73 8.42
C PRO A 140 15.79 -5.53 8.16
N ALA A 141 15.04 -5.53 7.05
CA ALA A 141 14.08 -4.49 6.76
C ALA A 141 12.90 -4.49 7.74
N MET A 142 12.38 -5.66 8.13
CA MET A 142 11.28 -5.76 9.09
C MET A 142 11.66 -5.23 10.48
N LYS A 143 12.90 -5.42 10.92
CA LYS A 143 13.42 -4.82 12.16
C LYS A 143 13.42 -3.29 12.10
N VAL A 144 13.77 -2.71 10.95
CA VAL A 144 13.68 -1.26 10.73
C VAL A 144 12.23 -0.81 10.74
N CYS A 145 11.35 -1.53 10.05
CA CYS A 145 9.91 -1.22 10.06
C CYS A 145 9.32 -1.26 11.47
N ALA A 146 9.66 -2.28 12.26
CA ALA A 146 9.22 -2.40 13.66
C ALA A 146 9.72 -1.22 14.52
N LYS A 147 10.98 -0.80 14.31
CA LYS A 147 11.60 0.30 15.06
C LYS A 147 10.93 1.66 14.79
N TYR A 148 10.51 1.91 13.57
CA TYR A 148 9.99 3.21 13.13
C TYR A 148 8.48 3.25 12.88
N GLY A 149 7.77 2.14 13.05
CA GLY A 149 6.33 2.03 12.75
C GLY A 149 6.05 2.16 11.25
N THR A 150 6.99 1.73 10.41
CA THR A 150 6.87 1.81 8.95
C THR A 150 5.97 0.69 8.44
N VAL A 151 5.02 1.02 7.57
CA VAL A 151 4.07 0.07 6.98
C VAL A 151 4.71 -0.68 5.82
N VAL A 152 4.35 -1.94 5.63
CA VAL A 152 4.83 -2.78 4.52
C VAL A 152 3.73 -3.00 3.50
N LEU A 153 3.88 -2.49 2.29
CA LEU A 153 3.00 -2.75 1.16
C LEU A 153 3.55 -3.94 0.35
N ILE A 154 2.78 -5.01 0.27
CA ILE A 154 3.17 -6.25 -0.42
C ILE A 154 2.41 -6.36 -1.73
N HIS A 155 3.12 -6.39 -2.86
CA HIS A 155 2.52 -6.74 -4.15
C HIS A 155 2.09 -8.20 -4.17
N THR A 156 0.86 -8.46 -4.60
CA THR A 156 0.29 -9.80 -4.68
C THR A 156 -0.57 -10.00 -5.94
N GLY A 157 -0.91 -11.24 -6.27
CA GLY A 157 -1.80 -11.57 -7.38
C GLY A 157 -1.11 -12.04 -8.66
N ASP A 158 0.18 -11.82 -8.82
CA ASP A 158 0.98 -12.41 -9.91
C ASP A 158 1.65 -13.70 -9.44
N GLY A 159 1.39 -14.85 -10.05
CA GLY A 159 2.20 -16.03 -9.77
C GLY A 159 3.67 -15.86 -10.24
N PRO A 160 4.65 -16.64 -9.77
CA PRO A 160 4.52 -17.65 -8.71
C PRO A 160 4.92 -17.16 -7.30
N PHE A 161 5.52 -15.96 -7.13
CA PHE A 161 6.14 -15.54 -5.85
C PHE A 161 5.36 -14.47 -5.11
N THR A 162 4.18 -14.11 -5.57
CA THR A 162 3.32 -13.08 -4.97
C THR A 162 1.97 -13.64 -4.48
N ILE A 163 1.95 -14.93 -4.15
CA ILE A 163 0.83 -15.55 -3.44
C ILE A 163 0.84 -15.02 -2.00
N PRO A 164 -0.25 -14.42 -1.50
CA PRO A 164 -0.28 -13.74 -0.19
C PRO A 164 0.24 -14.60 0.95
N THR A 165 -0.15 -15.88 1.00
CA THR A 165 0.25 -16.82 2.06
C THR A 165 1.74 -17.12 2.12
N MET A 166 2.51 -16.85 1.06
CA MET A 166 3.97 -16.97 1.11
C MET A 166 4.62 -15.94 2.03
N PHE A 167 3.95 -14.81 2.30
CA PHE A 167 4.43 -13.80 3.24
C PHE A 167 3.99 -14.07 4.68
N TYR A 168 3.10 -15.04 4.90
CA TYR A 168 2.55 -15.30 6.23
C TYR A 168 3.61 -15.60 7.30
N PRO A 169 4.69 -16.35 7.04
CA PRO A 169 5.74 -16.57 8.03
C PRO A 169 6.38 -15.28 8.53
N ILE A 170 6.73 -14.34 7.64
CA ILE A 170 7.35 -13.07 8.04
C ILE A 170 6.35 -12.13 8.72
N ILE A 171 5.11 -12.13 8.31
CA ILE A 171 4.03 -11.36 8.93
C ILE A 171 3.84 -11.78 10.39
N ARG A 172 3.78 -13.08 10.64
CA ARG A 172 3.63 -13.63 12.01
C ARG A 172 4.85 -13.42 12.89
N GLU A 173 6.05 -13.37 12.32
CA GLU A 173 7.28 -13.09 13.05
C GLU A 173 7.35 -11.63 13.53
N PHE A 174 6.66 -10.70 12.85
CA PHE A 174 6.67 -9.27 13.15
C PHE A 174 5.26 -8.71 13.43
N PRO A 175 4.61 -9.13 14.52
CA PRO A 175 3.21 -8.72 14.81
C PRO A 175 3.05 -7.22 15.07
N MET A 176 4.13 -6.48 15.39
CA MET A 176 4.11 -5.03 15.57
C MET A 176 4.27 -4.25 14.26
N VAL A 177 4.53 -4.92 13.14
CA VAL A 177 4.63 -4.28 11.81
C VAL A 177 3.29 -4.44 11.09
N ASN A 178 2.74 -3.36 10.56
CA ASN A 178 1.52 -3.41 9.76
C ASN A 178 1.84 -3.76 8.31
N PHE A 179 1.12 -4.75 7.78
CA PHE A 179 1.27 -5.23 6.41
C PHE A 179 -0.01 -4.94 5.61
N VAL A 180 0.14 -4.33 4.46
CA VAL A 180 -0.93 -4.05 3.51
C VAL A 180 -0.75 -4.96 2.31
N ILE A 181 -1.73 -5.83 2.06
CA ILE A 181 -1.75 -6.72 0.90
C ILE A 181 -2.36 -5.96 -0.27
N ALA A 182 -1.54 -5.63 -1.26
CA ALA A 182 -1.99 -4.90 -2.44
C ALA A 182 -2.87 -5.76 -3.35
N HIS A 183 -3.80 -5.11 -4.04
CA HIS A 183 -4.67 -5.70 -5.08
C HIS A 183 -5.65 -6.76 -4.55
N PHE A 184 -5.91 -6.81 -3.25
CA PHE A 184 -6.68 -7.89 -2.62
C PHE A 184 -6.21 -9.31 -2.99
N GLY A 185 -4.95 -9.47 -3.37
CA GLY A 185 -4.44 -10.75 -3.88
C GLY A 185 -4.83 -11.06 -5.33
N ILE A 186 -5.28 -10.07 -6.09
CA ILE A 186 -5.74 -10.24 -7.48
C ILE A 186 -4.86 -9.42 -8.42
N GLN A 187 -4.34 -10.07 -9.43
CA GLN A 187 -3.62 -9.46 -10.54
C GLN A 187 -3.72 -10.36 -11.78
N THR A 188 -3.06 -9.97 -12.86
CA THR A 188 -3.10 -10.66 -14.16
C THR A 188 -2.73 -12.15 -14.10
N GLY A 189 -1.94 -12.55 -13.11
CA GLY A 189 -1.46 -13.93 -12.94
C GLY A 189 -2.31 -14.81 -12.04
N GLY A 190 -3.27 -14.26 -11.27
CA GLY A 190 -4.05 -15.06 -10.36
C GLY A 190 -5.09 -14.29 -9.55
N ASN A 191 -5.90 -15.07 -8.84
CA ASN A 191 -6.89 -14.56 -7.89
C ASN A 191 -6.73 -15.32 -6.57
N TYR A 192 -6.08 -14.67 -5.61
CA TYR A 192 -5.83 -15.17 -4.25
C TYR A 192 -6.61 -14.36 -3.21
N SER A 193 -7.80 -13.86 -3.61
CA SER A 193 -8.60 -12.99 -2.74
C SER A 193 -9.10 -13.70 -1.49
N PHE A 194 -9.38 -15.00 -1.56
CA PHE A 194 -9.79 -15.78 -0.38
C PHE A 194 -8.65 -15.91 0.64
N GLU A 195 -7.42 -16.17 0.18
CA GLU A 195 -6.26 -16.20 1.05
C GLU A 195 -6.02 -14.84 1.70
N THR A 196 -6.14 -13.77 0.92
CA THR A 196 -6.02 -12.39 1.42
C THR A 196 -7.10 -12.07 2.45
N PHE A 197 -8.35 -12.47 2.17
CA PHE A 197 -9.47 -12.29 3.10
C PHE A 197 -9.19 -12.97 4.45
N TRP A 198 -8.85 -14.24 4.44
CA TRP A 198 -8.59 -14.99 5.67
C TRP A 198 -7.37 -14.46 6.41
N MET A 199 -6.32 -14.08 5.71
CA MET A 199 -5.15 -13.45 6.33
C MET A 199 -5.54 -12.14 7.04
N ALA A 200 -6.40 -11.32 6.43
CA ALA A 200 -6.84 -10.05 7.03
C ALA A 200 -7.79 -10.29 8.22
N MET A 201 -8.61 -11.34 8.20
CA MET A 201 -9.50 -11.70 9.31
C MET A 201 -8.74 -12.26 10.52
N ASP A 202 -7.79 -13.17 10.26
CA ASP A 202 -7.11 -13.92 11.32
C ASP A 202 -5.86 -13.21 11.88
N THR A 203 -5.39 -12.15 11.20
CA THR A 203 -4.12 -11.52 11.54
C THR A 203 -4.32 -10.02 11.80
N PRO A 204 -4.20 -9.55 13.05
CA PRO A 204 -4.51 -8.18 13.44
C PRO A 204 -3.74 -7.11 12.66
N ASN A 205 -2.48 -7.37 12.32
CA ASN A 205 -1.59 -6.45 11.60
C ASN A 205 -1.61 -6.59 10.07
N VAL A 206 -2.60 -7.32 9.50
CA VAL A 206 -2.81 -7.43 8.06
C VAL A 206 -3.97 -6.55 7.63
N TYR A 207 -3.76 -5.77 6.60
CA TYR A 207 -4.70 -4.86 5.92
C TYR A 207 -4.72 -5.19 4.44
N VAL A 208 -5.74 -4.74 3.71
CA VAL A 208 -5.89 -5.00 2.28
C VAL A 208 -6.10 -3.72 1.50
N GLU A 209 -5.50 -3.64 0.33
CA GLU A 209 -5.51 -2.47 -0.54
C GLU A 209 -6.18 -2.83 -1.88
N SER A 210 -7.00 -1.89 -2.39
CA SER A 210 -7.94 -2.11 -3.48
C SER A 210 -7.43 -1.84 -4.88
N GLY A 211 -6.23 -1.32 -5.05
CA GLY A 211 -5.68 -1.01 -6.38
C GLY A 211 -5.74 -2.20 -7.31
N TRP A 212 -6.18 -1.95 -8.55
CA TRP A 212 -6.31 -3.00 -9.58
C TRP A 212 -7.31 -4.12 -9.26
N CYS A 213 -8.25 -3.92 -8.36
CA CYS A 213 -9.24 -4.93 -7.98
C CYS A 213 -10.59 -4.63 -8.61
N PHE A 214 -11.39 -5.66 -8.90
CA PHE A 214 -12.75 -5.44 -9.45
C PHE A 214 -13.71 -4.98 -8.36
N GLN A 215 -14.66 -4.13 -8.76
CA GLN A 215 -15.71 -3.59 -7.90
C GLN A 215 -16.45 -4.67 -7.07
N ALA A 216 -16.83 -5.78 -7.67
CA ALA A 216 -17.54 -6.84 -6.98
C ALA A 216 -16.73 -7.40 -5.78
N ARG A 217 -15.41 -7.51 -5.91
CA ARG A 217 -14.55 -7.98 -4.83
C ARG A 217 -14.34 -6.91 -3.76
N ILE A 218 -14.24 -5.64 -4.17
CA ILE A 218 -14.20 -4.51 -3.23
C ILE A 218 -15.48 -4.48 -2.40
N ALA A 219 -16.65 -4.64 -3.04
CA ALA A 219 -17.93 -4.67 -2.37
C ALA A 219 -18.04 -5.83 -1.35
N GLU A 220 -17.62 -7.03 -1.75
CA GLU A 220 -17.61 -8.19 -0.86
C GLU A 220 -16.73 -7.97 0.38
N PHE A 221 -15.53 -7.46 0.19
CA PHE A 221 -14.59 -7.22 1.29
C PHE A 221 -15.09 -6.08 2.19
N ALA A 222 -15.67 -5.03 1.61
CA ALA A 222 -16.24 -3.93 2.37
C ALA A 222 -17.43 -4.36 3.26
N GLN A 223 -18.17 -5.40 2.86
CA GLN A 223 -19.27 -5.95 3.67
C GLN A 223 -18.81 -6.91 4.76
N GLN A 224 -17.70 -7.61 4.56
CA GLN A 224 -17.31 -8.75 5.40
C GLN A 224 -16.11 -8.47 6.30
N LEU A 225 -15.16 -7.64 5.85
CA LEU A 225 -14.01 -7.28 6.66
C LEU A 225 -14.34 -6.17 7.66
N PRO A 226 -13.68 -6.16 8.83
CA PRO A 226 -13.75 -5.02 9.72
C PRO A 226 -13.36 -3.73 8.98
N ARG A 227 -14.15 -2.67 9.15
CA ARG A 227 -14.03 -1.38 8.46
C ARG A 227 -12.60 -0.83 8.41
N HIS A 228 -11.83 -1.01 9.48
CA HIS A 228 -10.45 -0.51 9.58
C HIS A 228 -9.43 -1.30 8.75
N LYS A 229 -9.79 -2.46 8.20
CA LYS A 229 -8.89 -3.34 7.43
C LYS A 229 -8.72 -2.92 5.97
N LEU A 230 -9.62 -2.08 5.46
CA LEU A 230 -9.59 -1.64 4.07
C LEU A 230 -8.76 -0.37 3.91
N VAL A 231 -7.88 -0.38 2.92
CA VAL A 231 -7.03 0.75 2.55
C VAL A 231 -7.18 1.00 1.05
N SER A 232 -7.21 2.25 0.66
CA SER A 232 -7.35 2.63 -0.73
C SER A 232 -6.03 2.87 -1.43
N GLY A 233 -5.94 2.45 -2.67
CA GLY A 233 -4.82 2.75 -3.58
C GLY A 233 -5.25 2.54 -5.02
N THR A 234 -4.60 3.22 -5.97
CA THR A 234 -4.97 3.12 -7.38
C THR A 234 -4.03 2.25 -8.19
N ASP A 235 -2.77 2.14 -7.78
CA ASP A 235 -1.69 1.60 -8.62
C ASP A 235 -1.49 2.41 -9.91
N SER A 236 -1.65 3.76 -9.81
CA SER A 236 -1.46 4.64 -10.98
C SER A 236 0.02 4.74 -11.38
N PRO A 237 0.30 4.85 -12.68
CA PRO A 237 -0.54 5.26 -13.80
C PRO A 237 -1.28 4.14 -14.55
N PRO A 238 -1.09 2.81 -14.34
CA PRO A 238 -1.86 1.83 -15.09
C PRO A 238 -3.36 1.91 -14.82
N ASN A 239 -3.75 2.19 -13.59
CA ASN A 239 -5.13 2.47 -13.24
C ASN A 239 -5.39 3.97 -13.19
N GLU A 240 -6.44 4.40 -13.85
CA GLU A 240 -6.87 5.79 -13.82
C GLU A 240 -7.68 6.06 -12.53
N PRO A 241 -7.26 7.03 -11.68
CA PRO A 241 -7.88 7.29 -10.39
C PRO A 241 -9.37 7.61 -10.45
N GLY A 242 -9.84 8.29 -11.50
CA GLY A 242 -11.25 8.65 -11.65
C GLY A 242 -12.14 7.43 -11.81
N LEU A 243 -11.69 6.42 -12.55
CA LEU A 243 -12.43 5.16 -12.66
C LEU A 243 -12.52 4.46 -11.30
N TRP A 244 -11.40 4.33 -10.61
CA TRP A 244 -11.31 3.70 -9.31
C TRP A 244 -12.16 4.45 -8.24
N LEU A 245 -12.08 5.78 -8.16
CA LEU A 245 -12.91 6.58 -7.24
C LEU A 245 -14.40 6.45 -7.54
N ARG A 246 -14.78 6.31 -8.81
CA ARG A 246 -16.16 6.05 -9.23
C ARG A 246 -16.65 4.67 -8.79
N GLU A 247 -15.80 3.66 -8.85
CA GLU A 247 -16.13 2.32 -8.35
C GLU A 247 -16.38 2.34 -6.84
N LEU A 248 -15.59 3.09 -6.08
CA LEU A 248 -15.81 3.27 -4.65
C LEU A 248 -17.08 4.04 -4.34
N GLU A 249 -17.40 5.10 -5.10
CA GLU A 249 -18.65 5.83 -4.97
C GLU A 249 -19.87 4.92 -5.15
N MET A 250 -19.83 4.00 -6.10
CA MET A 250 -20.92 3.06 -6.32
C MET A 250 -21.23 2.18 -5.10
N LEU A 251 -20.24 1.92 -4.24
CA LEU A 251 -20.49 1.17 -2.99
C LEU A 251 -21.44 1.90 -2.04
N CYS A 252 -21.52 3.24 -2.09
CA CYS A 252 -22.40 4.04 -1.27
C CYS A 252 -23.86 4.02 -1.75
N ARG A 253 -24.12 3.62 -3.00
CA ARG A 253 -25.47 3.56 -3.54
C ARG A 253 -26.27 2.45 -2.87
N PRO A 254 -27.58 2.65 -2.64
CA PRO A 254 -28.42 1.59 -2.11
C PRO A 254 -28.58 0.44 -3.12
N ALA A 255 -28.93 -0.73 -2.64
CA ALA A 255 -29.26 -1.87 -3.50
C ALA A 255 -30.39 -1.51 -4.48
N PRO A 256 -30.39 -1.99 -5.73
CA PRO A 256 -29.45 -2.96 -6.30
C PRO A 256 -28.18 -2.33 -6.93
N HIS A 257 -28.00 -1.01 -6.83
CA HIS A 257 -26.93 -0.29 -7.53
C HIS A 257 -25.62 -0.20 -6.74
N GLY A 258 -25.63 -0.61 -5.48
CA GLY A 258 -24.50 -0.64 -4.58
C GLY A 258 -24.80 -1.46 -3.34
N ILE A 259 -23.96 -1.32 -2.30
CA ILE A 259 -24.09 -2.05 -1.03
C ILE A 259 -24.48 -1.14 0.14
N GLY A 260 -24.67 0.16 -0.10
CA GLY A 260 -25.18 1.10 0.90
C GLY A 260 -24.21 1.38 2.04
N ILE A 261 -22.88 1.40 1.80
CA ILE A 261 -21.94 1.81 2.85
C ILE A 261 -22.19 3.27 3.22
N ASP A 262 -22.05 3.58 4.50
CA ASP A 262 -22.20 4.94 5.00
C ASP A 262 -20.99 5.83 4.63
N GLU A 263 -21.16 7.15 4.72
CA GLU A 263 -20.13 8.13 4.36
C GLU A 263 -18.89 8.00 5.25
N ASP A 264 -19.06 7.69 6.54
CA ASP A 264 -17.95 7.52 7.48
C ASP A 264 -17.09 6.29 7.11
N THR A 265 -17.72 5.20 6.69
CA THR A 265 -17.03 4.00 6.18
C THR A 265 -16.26 4.31 4.90
N LEU A 266 -16.84 5.09 3.99
CA LEU A 266 -16.15 5.53 2.79
C LEU A 266 -14.95 6.41 3.12
N GLU A 267 -15.06 7.37 4.03
CA GLU A 267 -13.95 8.24 4.44
C GLU A 267 -12.83 7.46 5.14
N ASP A 268 -13.17 6.45 5.94
CA ASP A 268 -12.17 5.57 6.53
C ASP A 268 -11.40 4.81 5.46
N TYR A 269 -12.09 4.31 4.48
CA TYR A 269 -11.53 3.57 3.37
C TYR A 269 -10.65 4.47 2.47
N LEU A 270 -11.16 5.65 2.12
CA LEU A 270 -10.46 6.59 1.22
C LEU A 270 -9.16 7.16 1.82
N GLY A 271 -9.05 7.25 3.16
CA GLY A 271 -7.85 7.86 3.72
C GLY A 271 -7.63 7.69 5.22
N ASN A 272 -8.68 7.63 6.05
CA ASN A 272 -8.48 7.63 7.49
C ASN A 272 -7.77 6.37 7.99
N ASN A 273 -8.02 5.20 7.38
CA ASN A 273 -7.37 3.95 7.78
C ASN A 273 -5.85 4.02 7.59
N ILE A 274 -5.40 4.38 6.38
CA ILE A 274 -3.96 4.50 6.15
C ILE A 274 -3.33 5.64 6.96
N ALA A 275 -4.04 6.77 7.14
CA ALA A 275 -3.55 7.87 7.95
C ALA A 275 -3.26 7.43 9.40
N ARG A 276 -4.16 6.62 9.99
CA ARG A 276 -3.95 6.03 11.33
C ARG A 276 -2.72 5.13 11.36
N LEU A 277 -2.56 4.26 10.35
CA LEU A 277 -1.43 3.32 10.28
C LEU A 277 -0.07 4.01 10.22
N VAL A 278 0.02 5.16 9.54
CA VAL A 278 1.29 5.87 9.33
C VAL A 278 1.45 7.12 10.22
N GLY A 279 0.49 7.36 11.12
CA GLY A 279 0.53 8.49 12.05
C GLY A 279 0.34 9.86 11.39
N ILE A 280 -0.43 9.94 10.30
CA ILE A 280 -0.83 11.22 9.69
C ILE A 280 -2.10 11.72 10.40
N ARG A 281 -2.09 12.98 10.80
CA ARG A 281 -3.28 13.61 11.38
C ARG A 281 -4.26 13.98 10.27
N THR A 282 -5.46 13.44 10.34
CA THR A 282 -6.60 13.86 9.51
C THR A 282 -7.35 14.98 10.21
N SER A 283 -7.80 16.00 9.49
CA SER A 283 -8.60 17.09 10.05
C SER A 283 -9.95 17.15 9.33
N PRO A 284 -11.07 17.09 10.07
CA PRO A 284 -11.20 16.84 11.51
C PRO A 284 -10.86 15.38 11.87
N PRO A 285 -10.56 15.11 13.16
CA PRO A 285 -10.36 13.72 13.59
C PRO A 285 -11.64 12.91 13.33
N PRO A 286 -11.52 11.63 12.93
CA PRO A 286 -12.69 10.77 12.71
C PRO A 286 -13.59 10.76 13.95
N ARG A 287 -14.91 10.90 13.76
CA ARG A 287 -15.90 11.01 14.84
C ARG A 287 -15.91 9.83 15.82
N ASN A 288 -15.30 8.69 15.46
CA ASN A 288 -15.29 7.44 16.24
C ASN A 288 -13.87 6.89 16.53
N GLN A 289 -12.89 7.75 16.84
CA GLN A 289 -11.56 7.29 17.25
C GLN A 289 -11.59 6.38 18.49
N ASP A 290 -12.51 6.60 19.40
CA ASP A 290 -12.65 5.82 20.63
C ASP A 290 -13.25 4.43 20.37
N GLU A 291 -14.22 4.29 19.46
CA GLU A 291 -14.76 2.98 19.05
C GLU A 291 -13.75 2.13 18.27
N ALA A 292 -12.96 2.74 17.39
CA ALA A 292 -11.91 2.01 16.66
C ALA A 292 -10.79 1.55 17.60
N ARG A 293 -10.48 2.34 18.64
CA ARG A 293 -9.51 2.00 19.68
C ARG A 293 -10.04 0.92 20.63
N LEU A 294 -11.32 1.00 21.02
CA LEU A 294 -11.99 0.00 21.84
C LEU A 294 -12.11 -1.35 21.12
N ARG A 295 -12.44 -1.36 19.83
CA ARG A 295 -12.51 -2.61 19.05
C ARG A 295 -11.13 -3.24 18.78
N LEU A 296 -10.08 -2.44 18.69
CA LEU A 296 -8.69 -2.98 18.64
C LEU A 296 -8.31 -3.64 19.96
N THR A 297 -8.67 -3.05 21.12
CA THR A 297 -8.43 -3.63 22.43
C THR A 297 -9.28 -4.86 22.69
N ASP A 298 -10.54 -4.86 22.26
CA ASP A 298 -11.46 -5.99 22.44
C ASP A 298 -11.09 -7.20 21.55
N SER A 299 -10.55 -6.96 20.33
CA SER A 299 -10.07 -8.05 19.47
C SER A 299 -8.78 -8.71 20.00
N TYR A 300 -7.97 -7.99 20.78
CA TYR A 300 -6.81 -8.56 21.47
C TYR A 300 -7.21 -9.34 22.74
N ALA A 301 -8.24 -8.87 23.45
CA ALA A 301 -8.74 -9.52 24.66
C ALA A 301 -9.45 -10.86 24.40
N THR A 302 -10.07 -11.02 23.25
CA THR A 302 -10.78 -12.27 22.86
C THR A 302 -9.85 -13.38 22.34
N LEU A 303 -8.61 -13.05 21.94
CA LEU A 303 -7.62 -14.04 21.49
C LEU A 303 -6.89 -14.75 22.64
N ASP A 304 -6.80 -14.13 23.82
CA ASP A 304 -6.16 -14.73 25.00
C ASP A 304 -7.04 -15.77 25.73
N THR A 305 -8.32 -15.88 25.39
CA THR A 305 -9.26 -16.83 26.05
C THR A 305 -9.58 -18.06 25.20
N ALA A 306 -9.02 -18.19 24.00
CA ALA A 306 -9.31 -19.32 23.08
C ALA A 306 -8.19 -20.38 22.99
N VAL A 307 -7.18 -20.29 23.86
CA VAL A 307 -6.12 -21.31 23.97
C VAL A 307 -6.06 -21.81 25.42
N VAL A 308 -6.96 -22.73 25.74
CA VAL A 308 -6.79 -23.74 26.78
C VAL A 308 -7.32 -25.06 26.22
#